data_b6152b29e3b88887f2448c34c3eb49e6
#
_entry.id   b6152b29e3b88887f2448c34c3eb49e6
#
_cell.length_a   1.000
_cell.length_b   1.000
_cell.length_c   1.000
_cell.angle_alpha   90.00
_cell.angle_beta   90.00
_cell.angle_gamma   90.00
#
_symmetry.space_group_name_H-M   'P 1'
#
loop_
_entity.id
_entity.type
_entity.pdbx_description
1 polymer ?
#
loop_
_entity_poly.entity_id
_entity_poly.type
_entity_poly.pdbx_seq_one_letter_code
_entity_poly.pdbx_strand_id
1 'polypeptide(L)'
;GSFGLGLMVPALSAYIAYGLAQRPGIAPGFIAGSVALAVNAGFLGGIVGGILAGLIAYALGTLKLPRWLGSMMPVVITPLVTSLVAGLAMYLLLGAPLAWVMTTLQDWLTSMSGGSALLLGLILGAMMASDLGGPINKAAYLFATAGLSSGATVNQEIMAAVIISGMVPPLAMALATTLRPKLFNENERENGKAAWLLGASFISEGAIPFASADPARVIPST
;
A
#
# COMPACT_ATOMS: atom_id res chain seq x y z
N GLY A 1 -3.43 -16.86 -8.05
CA GLY A 1 -3.93 -15.72 -7.25
C GLY A 1 -3.52 -15.80 -5.78
N SER A 2 -3.97 -16.81 -5.03
CA SER A 2 -3.77 -16.92 -3.57
C SER A 2 -2.30 -16.92 -3.12
N PHE A 3 -1.43 -17.60 -3.86
CA PHE A 3 0.00 -17.63 -3.55
C PHE A 3 0.64 -16.22 -3.66
N GLY A 4 0.31 -15.46 -4.70
CA GLY A 4 0.81 -14.09 -4.85
C GLY A 4 0.34 -13.16 -3.73
N LEU A 5 -0.93 -13.25 -3.33
CA LEU A 5 -1.47 -12.49 -2.19
C LEU A 5 -0.79 -12.88 -0.88
N GLY A 6 -0.45 -14.16 -0.68
CA GLY A 6 0.30 -14.61 0.50
C GLY A 6 1.71 -14.03 0.62
N LEU A 7 2.34 -13.65 -0.51
CA LEU A 7 3.65 -13.02 -0.52
C LEU A 7 3.60 -11.48 -0.41
N MET A 8 2.42 -10.87 -0.50
CA MET A 8 2.27 -9.41 -0.50
C MET A 8 2.85 -8.77 0.76
N VAL A 9 2.52 -9.28 1.93
CA VAL A 9 3.00 -8.72 3.21
C VAL A 9 4.50 -8.92 3.42
N PRO A 10 5.08 -10.13 3.21
CA PRO A 10 6.53 -10.31 3.24
C PRO A 10 7.28 -9.43 2.24
N ALA A 11 6.79 -9.30 1.01
CA ALA A 11 7.40 -8.47 -0.01
C ALA A 11 7.36 -6.98 0.36
N LEU A 12 6.21 -6.48 0.86
CA LEU A 12 6.07 -5.11 1.35
C LEU A 12 7.06 -4.82 2.47
N SER A 13 7.13 -5.71 3.48
CA SER A 13 8.05 -5.59 4.61
C SER A 13 9.52 -5.57 4.16
N ALA A 14 9.88 -6.43 3.21
CA ALA A 14 11.21 -6.46 2.61
C ALA A 14 11.54 -5.15 1.88
N TYR A 15 10.57 -4.58 1.15
CA TYR A 15 10.75 -3.35 0.40
C TYR A 15 10.90 -2.12 1.31
N ILE A 16 10.15 -2.08 2.41
CA ILE A 16 10.29 -1.05 3.45
C ILE A 16 11.70 -1.13 4.08
N ALA A 17 12.13 -2.32 4.47
CA ALA A 17 13.45 -2.53 5.04
C ALA A 17 14.58 -2.20 4.04
N TYR A 18 14.39 -2.50 2.75
CA TYR A 18 15.30 -2.07 1.69
C TYR A 18 15.41 -0.55 1.60
N GLY A 19 14.30 0.18 1.71
CA GLY A 19 14.31 1.64 1.70
C GLY A 19 15.17 2.25 2.82
N LEU A 20 15.27 1.57 3.97
CA LEU A 20 16.03 2.02 5.13
C LEU A 20 17.50 1.55 5.14
N ALA A 21 17.73 0.29 4.79
CA ALA A 21 19.03 -0.37 4.95
C ALA A 21 19.62 -0.94 3.64
N GLN A 22 19.00 -0.65 2.49
CA GLN A 22 19.40 -1.18 1.19
C GLN A 22 19.37 -2.73 1.16
N ARG A 23 20.27 -3.36 0.39
CA ARG A 23 20.29 -4.82 0.18
C ARG A 23 20.33 -5.66 1.47
N PRO A 24 21.12 -5.31 2.52
CA PRO A 24 21.13 -6.08 3.77
C PRO A 24 19.77 -6.15 4.49
N GLY A 25 18.87 -5.19 4.24
CA GLY A 25 17.54 -5.14 4.84
C GLY A 25 16.52 -6.08 4.20
N ILE A 26 16.73 -6.54 2.95
CA ILE A 26 15.71 -7.29 2.19
C ILE A 26 15.32 -8.59 2.90
N ALA A 27 16.28 -9.46 3.20
CA ALA A 27 16.01 -10.76 3.81
C ALA A 27 15.39 -10.62 5.22
N PRO A 28 15.93 -9.77 6.13
CA PRO A 28 15.29 -9.53 7.42
C PRO A 28 13.88 -8.96 7.33
N GLY A 29 13.64 -8.02 6.41
CA GLY A 29 12.32 -7.47 6.17
C GLY A 29 11.34 -8.54 5.70
N PHE A 30 11.76 -9.41 4.77
CA PHE A 30 10.95 -10.51 4.29
C PHE A 30 10.58 -11.48 5.43
N ILE A 31 11.54 -11.82 6.30
CA ILE A 31 11.33 -12.68 7.46
C ILE A 31 10.38 -12.02 8.45
N ALA A 32 10.59 -10.74 8.80
CA ALA A 32 9.70 -10.02 9.71
C ALA A 32 8.25 -9.96 9.19
N GLY A 33 8.06 -9.73 7.88
CA GLY A 33 6.76 -9.78 7.23
C GLY A 33 6.13 -11.18 7.22
N SER A 34 6.93 -12.22 7.05
CA SER A 34 6.46 -13.61 7.13
C SER A 34 6.01 -13.97 8.55
N VAL A 35 6.76 -13.54 9.57
CA VAL A 35 6.37 -13.69 10.98
C VAL A 35 5.08 -12.91 11.27
N ALA A 36 4.93 -11.69 10.73
CA ALA A 36 3.70 -10.91 10.88
C ALA A 36 2.46 -11.66 10.38
N LEU A 37 2.56 -12.39 9.27
CA LEU A 37 1.48 -13.25 8.80
C LEU A 37 1.23 -14.42 9.75
N ALA A 38 2.29 -15.08 10.21
CA ALA A 38 2.20 -16.23 11.10
C ALA A 38 1.52 -15.92 12.45
N VAL A 39 1.69 -14.67 12.94
CA VAL A 39 1.05 -14.18 14.18
C VAL A 39 -0.27 -13.45 13.93
N ASN A 40 -0.83 -13.51 12.73
CA ASN A 40 -2.06 -12.83 12.31
C ASN A 40 -2.02 -11.29 12.44
N ALA A 41 -0.83 -10.70 12.49
CA ALA A 41 -0.65 -9.24 12.49
C ALA A 41 -0.85 -8.61 11.09
N GLY A 42 -0.99 -9.43 10.05
CA GLY A 42 -1.37 -9.05 8.71
C GLY A 42 -0.53 -7.93 8.11
N PHE A 43 -1.19 -7.07 7.34
CA PHE A 43 -0.56 -5.97 6.62
C PHE A 43 0.12 -4.94 7.55
N LEU A 44 -0.52 -4.57 8.67
CA LEU A 44 0.07 -3.65 9.66
C LEU A 44 1.33 -4.24 10.28
N GLY A 45 1.31 -5.54 10.58
CA GLY A 45 2.49 -6.26 11.05
C GLY A 45 3.62 -6.23 10.03
N GLY A 46 3.31 -6.34 8.74
CA GLY A 46 4.30 -6.22 7.66
C GLY A 46 4.96 -4.85 7.59
N ILE A 47 4.19 -3.77 7.75
CA ILE A 47 4.74 -2.40 7.80
C ILE A 47 5.66 -2.24 9.01
N VAL A 48 5.17 -2.55 10.19
CA VAL A 48 5.94 -2.41 11.44
C VAL A 48 7.18 -3.30 11.43
N GLY A 49 7.04 -4.55 10.98
CA GLY A 49 8.15 -5.50 10.84
C GLY A 49 9.22 -5.01 9.85
N GLY A 50 8.80 -4.44 8.72
CA GLY A 50 9.70 -3.87 7.72
C GLY A 50 10.48 -2.66 8.24
N ILE A 51 9.81 -1.75 8.95
CA ILE A 51 10.46 -0.60 9.59
C ILE A 51 11.46 -1.08 10.65
N LEU A 52 11.03 -2.00 11.52
CA LEU A 52 11.89 -2.54 12.58
C LEU A 52 13.13 -3.23 12.00
N ALA A 53 12.93 -4.14 11.04
CA ALA A 53 14.05 -4.81 10.38
C ALA A 53 14.98 -3.83 9.66
N GLY A 54 14.42 -2.84 8.97
CA GLY A 54 15.21 -1.81 8.30
C GLY A 54 16.04 -0.97 9.26
N LEU A 55 15.46 -0.52 10.38
CA LEU A 55 16.17 0.27 11.39
C LEU A 55 17.29 -0.54 12.07
N ILE A 56 17.04 -1.81 12.42
CA ILE A 56 18.06 -2.67 13.01
C ILE A 56 19.20 -2.93 12.00
N ALA A 57 18.86 -3.25 10.75
CA ALA A 57 19.86 -3.46 9.71
C ALA A 57 20.68 -2.19 9.44
N TYR A 58 20.04 -1.03 9.41
CA TYR A 58 20.71 0.26 9.28
C TYR A 58 21.66 0.51 10.46
N ALA A 59 21.20 0.34 11.69
CA ALA A 59 22.01 0.53 12.88
C ALA A 59 23.23 -0.40 12.89
N LEU A 60 23.07 -1.68 12.54
CA LEU A 60 24.19 -2.61 12.42
C LEU A 60 25.19 -2.19 11.33
N GLY A 61 24.68 -1.66 10.20
CA GLY A 61 25.51 -1.18 9.09
C GLY A 61 26.37 0.04 9.44
N THR A 62 26.02 0.82 10.48
CA THR A 62 26.79 1.98 10.95
C THR A 62 27.93 1.61 11.93
N LEU A 63 27.97 0.35 12.40
CA LEU A 63 28.99 -0.09 13.35
C LEU A 63 30.38 -0.15 12.69
N LYS A 64 31.34 0.51 13.31
CA LYS A 64 32.74 0.48 12.89
C LYS A 64 33.41 -0.79 13.42
N LEU A 65 33.60 -1.77 12.55
CA LEU A 65 34.19 -3.06 12.89
C LEU A 65 35.57 -3.25 12.23
N PRO A 66 36.41 -4.14 12.76
CA PRO A 66 37.68 -4.52 12.14
C PRO A 66 37.48 -4.98 10.69
N ARG A 67 38.48 -4.75 9.83
CA ARG A 67 38.38 -5.02 8.37
C ARG A 67 37.95 -6.45 8.03
N TRP A 68 38.45 -7.44 8.79
CA TRP A 68 38.08 -8.86 8.55
C TRP A 68 36.61 -9.16 8.81
N LEU A 69 36.00 -8.48 9.76
CA LEU A 69 34.56 -8.63 10.09
C LEU A 69 33.68 -7.74 9.19
N GLY A 70 34.19 -6.59 8.78
CA GLY A 70 33.48 -5.60 7.97
C GLY A 70 33.02 -6.16 6.62
N SER A 71 33.78 -7.05 6.00
CA SER A 71 33.41 -7.69 4.74
C SER A 71 32.24 -8.68 4.89
N MET A 72 32.06 -9.30 6.05
CA MET A 72 30.98 -10.24 6.35
C MET A 72 29.69 -9.56 6.82
N MET A 73 29.76 -8.29 7.25
CA MET A 73 28.64 -7.55 7.79
C MET A 73 27.43 -7.53 6.87
N PRO A 74 27.50 -7.04 5.62
CA PRO A 74 26.31 -6.86 4.77
C PRO A 74 25.74 -8.18 4.26
N VAL A 75 26.56 -9.24 4.20
CA VAL A 75 26.17 -10.50 3.54
C VAL A 75 25.69 -11.54 4.54
N VAL A 76 26.29 -11.59 5.73
CA VAL A 76 26.00 -12.65 6.72
C VAL A 76 25.48 -12.06 8.03
N ILE A 77 26.25 -11.19 8.67
CA ILE A 77 25.99 -10.75 10.04
C ILE A 77 24.72 -9.90 10.12
N THR A 78 24.62 -8.88 9.29
CA THR A 78 23.45 -8.00 9.30
C THR A 78 22.16 -8.76 8.96
N PRO A 79 22.08 -9.53 7.87
CA PRO A 79 20.86 -10.29 7.60
C PRO A 79 20.51 -11.30 8.71
N LEU A 80 21.48 -12.04 9.24
CA LEU A 80 21.22 -13.06 10.26
C LEU A 80 20.75 -12.43 11.58
N VAL A 81 21.51 -11.49 12.13
CA VAL A 81 21.22 -10.84 13.42
C VAL A 81 19.92 -10.06 13.33
N THR A 82 19.72 -9.29 12.26
CA THR A 82 18.49 -8.52 12.07
C THR A 82 17.27 -9.42 11.92
N SER A 83 17.38 -10.52 11.17
CA SER A 83 16.27 -11.46 11.01
C SER A 83 15.87 -12.08 12.35
N LEU A 84 16.86 -12.47 13.15
CA LEU A 84 16.61 -13.05 14.46
C LEU A 84 15.97 -12.04 15.41
N VAL A 85 16.55 -10.85 15.52
CA VAL A 85 16.06 -9.81 16.44
C VAL A 85 14.70 -9.28 16.00
N ALA A 86 14.52 -8.91 14.74
CA ALA A 86 13.26 -8.42 14.23
C ALA A 86 12.18 -9.50 14.23
N GLY A 87 12.51 -10.73 13.85
CA GLY A 87 11.60 -11.86 13.88
C GLY A 87 11.11 -12.20 15.30
N LEU A 88 12.03 -12.26 16.27
CA LEU A 88 11.67 -12.49 17.68
C LEU A 88 10.86 -11.32 18.27
N ALA A 89 11.23 -10.09 17.96
CA ALA A 89 10.47 -8.92 18.42
C ALA A 89 9.05 -8.91 17.83
N MET A 90 8.89 -9.27 16.56
CA MET A 90 7.57 -9.44 15.95
C MET A 90 6.79 -10.59 16.58
N TYR A 91 7.42 -11.72 16.84
CA TYR A 91 6.74 -12.89 17.39
C TYR A 91 6.35 -12.70 18.86
N LEU A 92 7.25 -12.19 19.71
CA LEU A 92 7.08 -12.14 21.16
C LEU A 92 6.42 -10.85 21.68
N LEU A 93 6.68 -9.71 21.02
CA LEU A 93 6.31 -8.40 21.55
C LEU A 93 5.21 -7.72 20.73
N LEU A 94 5.38 -7.67 19.42
CA LEU A 94 4.53 -6.86 18.54
C LEU A 94 3.40 -7.65 17.91
N GLY A 95 3.52 -8.98 17.80
CA GLY A 95 2.53 -9.81 17.12
C GLY A 95 1.15 -9.72 17.74
N ALA A 96 1.03 -9.96 19.05
CA ALA A 96 -0.25 -9.95 19.74
C ALA A 96 -0.99 -8.59 19.68
N PRO A 97 -0.36 -7.43 19.99
CA PRO A 97 -1.04 -6.14 19.89
C PRO A 97 -1.42 -5.78 18.45
N LEU A 98 -0.58 -6.09 17.47
CA LEU A 98 -0.87 -5.83 16.06
C LEU A 98 -1.98 -6.74 15.53
N ALA A 99 -1.99 -8.01 15.92
CA ALA A 99 -3.07 -8.94 15.60
C ALA A 99 -4.40 -8.48 16.19
N TRP A 100 -4.41 -7.98 17.43
CA TRP A 100 -5.62 -7.42 18.04
C TRP A 100 -6.14 -6.21 17.26
N VAL A 101 -5.28 -5.28 16.86
CA VAL A 101 -5.68 -4.14 16.01
C VAL A 101 -6.25 -4.63 14.67
N MET A 102 -5.61 -5.61 14.04
CA MET A 102 -6.07 -6.18 12.77
C MET A 102 -7.43 -6.86 12.89
N THR A 103 -7.66 -7.68 13.93
CA THR A 103 -8.95 -8.33 14.15
C THR A 103 -10.04 -7.30 14.45
N THR A 104 -9.76 -6.31 15.31
CA THR A 104 -10.72 -5.23 15.60
C THR A 104 -11.12 -4.46 14.34
N LEU A 105 -10.13 -4.16 13.46
CA LEU A 105 -10.40 -3.50 12.18
C LEU A 105 -11.27 -4.37 11.26
N GLN A 106 -10.99 -5.68 11.20
CA GLN A 106 -11.77 -6.64 10.39
C GLN A 106 -13.20 -6.79 10.92
N ASP A 107 -13.38 -6.89 12.24
CA ASP A 107 -14.70 -6.97 12.87
C ASP A 107 -15.51 -5.70 12.60
N TRP A 108 -14.86 -4.54 12.69
CA TRP A 108 -15.49 -3.26 12.36
C TRP A 108 -15.90 -3.21 10.87
N LEU A 109 -15.02 -3.60 9.95
CA LEU A 109 -15.32 -3.67 8.51
C LEU A 109 -16.48 -4.62 8.23
N THR A 110 -16.50 -5.79 8.88
CA THR A 110 -17.57 -6.78 8.71
C THR A 110 -18.89 -6.27 9.25
N SER A 111 -18.87 -5.50 10.35
CA SER A 111 -20.08 -4.89 10.92
C SER A 111 -20.71 -3.83 9.99
N MET A 112 -19.94 -3.27 9.07
CA MET A 112 -20.42 -2.30 8.07
C MET A 112 -21.02 -2.97 6.81
N SER A 113 -21.06 -4.31 6.75
CA SER A 113 -21.77 -5.01 5.68
C SER A 113 -23.28 -4.77 5.77
N GLY A 114 -23.96 -4.56 4.63
CA GLY A 114 -25.39 -4.28 4.58
C GLY A 114 -25.70 -2.79 4.38
N GLY A 115 -26.64 -2.22 5.12
CA GLY A 115 -27.08 -0.82 4.94
C GLY A 115 -25.98 0.24 5.08
N SER A 116 -24.97 -0.05 5.87
CA SER A 116 -23.79 0.82 6.07
C SER A 116 -22.77 0.71 4.93
N ALA A 117 -22.85 -0.31 4.08
CA ALA A 117 -21.90 -0.53 2.98
C ALA A 117 -21.97 0.61 1.94
N LEU A 118 -23.16 1.17 1.70
CA LEU A 118 -23.32 2.32 0.82
C LEU A 118 -22.55 3.55 1.35
N LEU A 119 -22.68 3.84 2.64
CA LEU A 119 -21.98 4.96 3.28
C LEU A 119 -20.48 4.74 3.26
N LEU A 120 -20.01 3.55 3.57
CA LEU A 120 -18.59 3.20 3.51
C LEU A 120 -18.04 3.36 2.09
N GLY A 121 -18.78 2.84 1.09
CA GLY A 121 -18.41 2.98 -0.32
C GLY A 121 -18.36 4.44 -0.77
N LEU A 122 -19.28 5.28 -0.31
CA LEU A 122 -19.30 6.72 -0.60
C LEU A 122 -18.11 7.44 0.01
N ILE A 123 -17.77 7.13 1.27
CA ILE A 123 -16.60 7.74 1.94
C ILE A 123 -15.30 7.32 1.26
N LEU A 124 -15.12 6.02 1.02
CA LEU A 124 -13.92 5.51 0.35
C LEU A 124 -13.81 6.03 -1.08
N GLY A 125 -14.92 6.10 -1.80
CA GLY A 125 -14.98 6.68 -3.15
C GLY A 125 -14.56 8.14 -3.17
N ALA A 126 -15.10 8.96 -2.25
CA ALA A 126 -14.71 10.35 -2.11
C ALA A 126 -13.22 10.51 -1.75
N MET A 127 -12.70 9.66 -0.88
CA MET A 127 -11.26 9.64 -0.56
C MET A 127 -10.41 9.29 -1.78
N MET A 128 -10.84 8.32 -2.59
CA MET A 128 -10.13 7.90 -3.79
C MET A 128 -10.09 8.99 -4.88
N ALA A 129 -11.15 9.78 -5.01
CA ALA A 129 -11.28 10.80 -6.03
C ALA A 129 -10.72 12.18 -5.61
N SER A 130 -10.58 12.45 -4.29
CA SER A 130 -10.31 13.80 -3.78
C SER A 130 -8.92 14.34 -4.12
N ASP A 131 -7.90 13.51 -4.12
CA ASP A 131 -6.50 13.93 -4.29
C ASP A 131 -5.74 13.17 -5.41
N LEU A 132 -6.47 12.39 -6.21
CA LEU A 132 -6.01 11.78 -7.48
C LEU A 132 -4.70 10.97 -7.35
N GLY A 133 -4.57 10.18 -6.29
CA GLY A 133 -3.36 9.39 -6.00
C GLY A 133 -2.48 9.94 -4.88
N GLY A 134 -2.91 10.99 -4.19
CA GLY A 134 -2.22 11.58 -3.05
C GLY A 134 -2.40 10.81 -1.72
N PRO A 135 -2.13 11.47 -0.59
CA PRO A 135 -2.16 10.82 0.73
C PRO A 135 -3.53 10.28 1.14
N ILE A 136 -4.62 10.97 0.78
CA ILE A 136 -6.00 10.57 1.12
C ILE A 136 -6.39 9.32 0.34
N ASN A 137 -6.12 9.31 -0.95
CA ASN A 137 -6.29 8.15 -1.83
C ASN A 137 -5.51 6.94 -1.31
N LYS A 138 -4.23 7.13 -0.96
CA LYS A 138 -3.38 6.07 -0.41
C LYS A 138 -3.88 5.57 0.95
N ALA A 139 -4.45 6.43 1.80
CA ALA A 139 -5.05 6.01 3.06
C ALA A 139 -6.25 5.07 2.83
N ALA A 140 -7.15 5.40 1.90
CA ALA A 140 -8.27 4.54 1.52
C ALA A 140 -7.80 3.19 0.95
N TYR A 141 -6.80 3.23 0.06
CA TYR A 141 -6.21 2.01 -0.50
C TYR A 141 -5.54 1.12 0.56
N LEU A 142 -4.75 1.71 1.46
CA LEU A 142 -4.10 0.99 2.55
C LEU A 142 -5.12 0.37 3.52
N PHE A 143 -6.20 1.09 3.82
CA PHE A 143 -7.29 0.59 4.62
C PHE A 143 -7.94 -0.66 4.00
N ALA A 144 -8.31 -0.60 2.71
CA ALA A 144 -8.87 -1.74 2.00
C ALA A 144 -7.89 -2.91 1.90
N THR A 145 -6.59 -2.62 1.66
CA THR A 145 -5.54 -3.63 1.57
C THR A 145 -5.29 -4.33 2.90
N ALA A 146 -5.40 -3.60 4.02
CA ALA A 146 -5.27 -4.19 5.36
C ALA A 146 -6.30 -5.31 5.59
N GLY A 147 -7.52 -5.15 5.07
CA GLY A 147 -8.56 -6.17 5.15
C GLY A 147 -8.33 -7.40 4.26
N LEU A 148 -7.65 -7.25 3.12
CA LEU A 148 -7.46 -8.36 2.16
C LEU A 148 -6.67 -9.55 2.72
N SER A 149 -5.76 -9.31 3.65
CA SER A 149 -4.95 -10.37 4.26
C SER A 149 -5.77 -11.38 5.05
N SER A 150 -7.00 -11.05 5.44
CA SER A 150 -7.91 -11.96 6.14
C SER A 150 -8.62 -12.96 5.23
N GLY A 151 -8.67 -12.69 3.92
CA GLY A 151 -9.39 -13.52 2.95
C GLY A 151 -10.92 -13.47 3.04
N ALA A 152 -11.50 -12.62 3.89
CA ALA A 152 -12.95 -12.48 4.03
C ALA A 152 -13.56 -11.82 2.78
N THR A 153 -14.70 -12.34 2.32
CA THR A 153 -15.39 -11.85 1.10
C THR A 153 -15.74 -10.36 1.18
N VAL A 154 -16.20 -9.89 2.35
CA VAL A 154 -16.53 -8.48 2.59
C VAL A 154 -15.34 -7.56 2.33
N ASN A 155 -14.14 -7.99 2.71
CA ASN A 155 -12.93 -7.21 2.47
C ASN A 155 -12.54 -7.16 1.00
N GLN A 156 -12.87 -8.20 0.23
CA GLN A 156 -12.70 -8.21 -1.23
C GLN A 156 -13.67 -7.24 -1.90
N GLU A 157 -14.91 -7.16 -1.42
CA GLU A 157 -15.91 -6.21 -1.93
C GLU A 157 -15.51 -4.75 -1.65
N ILE A 158 -14.98 -4.46 -0.45
CA ILE A 158 -14.46 -3.14 -0.10
C ILE A 158 -13.27 -2.77 -1.00
N MET A 159 -12.34 -3.69 -1.23
CA MET A 159 -11.22 -3.45 -2.13
C MET A 159 -11.69 -3.26 -3.57
N ALA A 160 -12.69 -4.01 -4.03
CA ALA A 160 -13.29 -3.82 -5.35
C ALA A 160 -13.90 -2.41 -5.49
N ALA A 161 -14.62 -1.93 -4.47
CA ALA A 161 -15.15 -0.58 -4.43
C ALA A 161 -14.07 0.49 -4.51
N VAL A 162 -12.97 0.32 -3.77
CA VAL A 162 -11.80 1.22 -3.81
C VAL A 162 -11.15 1.22 -5.20
N ILE A 163 -10.95 0.06 -5.81
CA ILE A 163 -10.38 -0.05 -7.15
C ILE A 163 -11.27 0.66 -8.17
N ILE A 164 -12.57 0.37 -8.17
CA ILE A 164 -13.53 0.99 -9.10
C ILE A 164 -13.52 2.51 -8.92
N SER A 165 -13.56 2.99 -7.69
CA SER A 165 -13.56 4.43 -7.40
C SER A 165 -12.28 5.12 -7.89
N GLY A 166 -11.13 4.48 -7.75
CA GLY A 166 -9.85 5.03 -8.23
C GLY A 166 -9.70 5.02 -9.75
N MET A 167 -10.50 4.22 -10.46
CA MET A 167 -10.56 4.25 -11.93
C MET A 167 -11.39 5.44 -12.46
N VAL A 168 -12.32 5.96 -11.68
CA VAL A 168 -13.28 6.99 -12.13
C VAL A 168 -12.60 8.28 -12.59
N PRO A 169 -11.66 8.91 -11.83
CA PRO A 169 -11.08 10.20 -12.22
C PRO A 169 -10.43 10.18 -13.62
N PRO A 170 -9.48 9.29 -13.93
CA PRO A 170 -8.88 9.27 -15.26
C PRO A 170 -9.86 8.88 -16.36
N LEU A 171 -10.81 7.97 -16.10
CA LEU A 171 -11.82 7.59 -17.09
C LEU A 171 -12.79 8.73 -17.36
N ALA A 172 -13.17 9.52 -16.36
CA ALA A 172 -14.01 10.71 -16.53
C ALA A 172 -13.33 11.74 -17.42
N MET A 173 -12.01 11.99 -17.20
CA MET A 173 -11.25 12.92 -18.05
C MET A 173 -11.03 12.38 -19.46
N ALA A 174 -10.77 11.10 -19.61
CA ALA A 174 -10.69 10.44 -20.92
C ALA A 174 -12.02 10.58 -21.71
N LEU A 175 -13.12 10.37 -21.04
CA LEU A 175 -14.46 10.51 -21.64
C LEU A 175 -14.75 11.99 -22.00
N ALA A 176 -14.45 12.92 -21.11
CA ALA A 176 -14.66 14.35 -21.33
C ALA A 176 -13.85 14.86 -22.54
N THR A 177 -12.58 14.49 -22.65
CA THR A 177 -11.74 14.85 -23.80
C THR A 177 -12.21 14.23 -25.12
N THR A 178 -12.77 13.04 -25.07
CA THR A 178 -13.31 12.36 -26.25
C THR A 178 -14.63 13.01 -26.71
N LEU A 179 -15.53 13.32 -25.77
CA LEU A 179 -16.85 13.91 -26.08
C LEU A 179 -16.77 15.39 -26.43
N ARG A 180 -15.90 16.13 -25.83
CA ARG A 180 -15.78 17.60 -26.00
C ARG A 180 -14.33 18.06 -26.27
N PRO A 181 -13.67 17.56 -27.34
CA PRO A 181 -12.25 17.83 -27.60
C PRO A 181 -11.93 19.33 -27.79
N LYS A 182 -12.92 20.13 -28.18
CA LYS A 182 -12.74 21.59 -28.36
C LYS A 182 -12.54 22.37 -27.06
N LEU A 183 -12.87 21.79 -25.92
CA LEU A 183 -12.69 22.43 -24.59
C LEU A 183 -11.27 22.22 -24.02
N PHE A 184 -10.50 21.34 -24.65
CA PHE A 184 -9.18 20.92 -24.17
C PHE A 184 -8.11 21.34 -25.16
N ASN A 185 -6.94 21.73 -24.64
CA ASN A 185 -5.76 21.99 -25.47
C ASN A 185 -5.16 20.69 -26.05
N GLU A 186 -4.15 20.82 -26.89
CA GLU A 186 -3.57 19.67 -27.58
C GLU A 186 -2.94 18.66 -26.59
N ASN A 187 -2.20 19.14 -25.60
CA ASN A 187 -1.58 18.30 -24.57
C ASN A 187 -2.62 17.58 -23.72
N GLU A 188 -3.69 18.25 -23.33
CA GLU A 188 -4.79 17.65 -22.59
C GLU A 188 -5.50 16.56 -23.40
N ARG A 189 -5.67 16.74 -24.69
CA ARG A 189 -6.26 15.73 -25.58
C ARG A 189 -5.38 14.50 -25.70
N GLU A 190 -4.06 14.66 -25.78
CA GLU A 190 -3.13 13.53 -25.77
C GLU A 190 -3.13 12.80 -24.41
N ASN A 191 -3.12 13.55 -23.31
CA ASN A 191 -3.28 12.99 -21.96
C ASN A 191 -4.61 12.24 -21.83
N GLY A 192 -5.69 12.73 -22.43
CA GLY A 192 -6.99 12.08 -22.45
C GLY A 192 -6.99 10.72 -23.14
N LYS A 193 -6.20 10.53 -24.20
CA LYS A 193 -6.01 9.23 -24.83
C LYS A 193 -5.30 8.25 -23.90
N ALA A 194 -4.24 8.70 -23.21
CA ALA A 194 -3.51 7.90 -22.24
C ALA A 194 -4.38 7.58 -21.00
N ALA A 195 -5.27 8.49 -20.60
CA ALA A 195 -6.13 8.36 -19.42
C ALA A 195 -7.11 7.18 -19.52
N TRP A 196 -7.48 6.73 -20.73
CA TRP A 196 -8.26 5.48 -20.90
C TRP A 196 -7.50 4.28 -20.37
N LEU A 197 -6.24 4.13 -20.73
CA LEU A 197 -5.42 3.00 -20.30
C LEU A 197 -5.05 3.11 -18.82
N LEU A 198 -4.68 4.31 -18.36
CA LEU A 198 -4.35 4.58 -16.98
C LEU A 198 -5.55 4.29 -16.06
N GLY A 199 -6.74 4.77 -16.43
CA GLY A 199 -7.97 4.51 -15.69
C GLY A 199 -8.33 3.03 -15.64
N ALA A 200 -8.25 2.33 -16.77
CA ALA A 200 -8.48 0.89 -16.81
C ALA A 200 -7.45 0.09 -15.99
N SER A 201 -6.28 0.67 -15.73
CA SER A 201 -5.21 0.09 -14.92
C SER A 201 -5.21 0.56 -13.46
N PHE A 202 -6.27 1.24 -13.00
CA PHE A 202 -6.37 1.77 -11.63
C PHE A 202 -5.27 2.80 -11.31
N ILE A 203 -4.89 3.66 -12.26
CA ILE A 203 -3.88 4.71 -12.06
C ILE A 203 -4.59 6.06 -12.01
N SER A 204 -5.03 6.45 -10.79
CA SER A 204 -5.79 7.69 -10.54
C SER A 204 -5.03 8.94 -10.96
N GLU A 205 -3.70 8.89 -10.92
CA GLU A 205 -2.78 9.94 -11.33
C GLU A 205 -2.97 10.38 -12.81
N GLY A 206 -3.62 9.56 -13.63
CA GLY A 206 -3.98 9.91 -15.00
C GLY A 206 -4.88 11.16 -15.12
N ALA A 207 -5.56 11.56 -14.04
CA ALA A 207 -6.36 12.79 -13.98
C ALA A 207 -5.56 14.04 -13.54
N ILE A 208 -4.34 13.91 -13.01
CA ILE A 208 -3.53 15.01 -12.47
C ILE A 208 -3.27 16.12 -13.52
N PRO A 209 -2.93 15.84 -14.79
CA PRO A 209 -2.71 16.89 -15.78
C PRO A 209 -3.92 17.80 -15.96
N PHE A 210 -5.13 17.27 -15.85
CA PHE A 210 -6.38 18.03 -15.95
C PHE A 210 -6.66 18.81 -14.67
N ALA A 211 -6.47 18.18 -13.52
CA ALA A 211 -6.68 18.83 -12.23
C ALA A 211 -5.68 19.96 -11.97
N SER A 212 -4.46 19.88 -12.50
CA SER A 212 -3.49 20.96 -12.42
C SER A 212 -3.84 22.14 -13.31
N ALA A 213 -4.56 21.92 -14.40
CA ALA A 213 -5.03 22.98 -15.29
C ALA A 213 -6.31 23.68 -14.76
N ASP A 214 -7.28 22.92 -14.26
CA ASP A 214 -8.54 23.44 -13.71
C ASP A 214 -9.05 22.59 -12.55
N PRO A 215 -8.47 22.74 -11.34
CA PRO A 215 -8.84 21.92 -10.19
C PRO A 215 -10.30 22.13 -9.76
N ALA A 216 -10.83 23.33 -9.94
CA ALA A 216 -12.18 23.68 -9.51
C ALA A 216 -13.28 22.97 -10.30
N ARG A 217 -13.00 22.57 -11.54
CA ARG A 217 -13.94 21.82 -12.38
C ARG A 217 -13.64 20.34 -12.37
N VAL A 218 -12.38 19.94 -12.32
CA VAL A 218 -11.96 18.53 -12.41
C VAL A 218 -12.28 17.77 -11.13
N ILE A 219 -11.83 18.26 -9.96
CA ILE A 219 -12.03 17.53 -8.69
C ILE A 219 -13.51 17.26 -8.37
N PRO A 220 -14.44 18.22 -8.53
CA PRO A 220 -15.86 17.91 -8.29
C PRO A 220 -16.52 17.02 -9.34
N SER A 221 -15.89 16.81 -10.48
CA SER A 221 -16.44 15.98 -11.58
C SER A 221 -15.89 14.57 -11.61
N THR A 222 -14.96 14.25 -10.72
CA THR A 222 -14.33 12.93 -10.57
C THR A 222 -14.79 12.25 -9.29
#